data_094dab3cfd979bdc845b7c779c8658a6
#
_entry.id   094dab3cfd979bdc845b7c779c8658a6
#
_cell.length_a   1.000
_cell.length_b   1.000
_cell.length_c   1.000
_cell.angle_alpha   90.00
_cell.angle_beta   90.00
_cell.angle_gamma   90.00
#
_symmetry.space_group_name_H-M   'P 1'
#
loop_
_entity.id
_entity.type
_entity.pdbx_description
1 polymer ?
#
loop_
_entity_poly.entity_id
_entity_poly.type
_entity_poly.pdbx_seq_one_letter_code
_entity_poly.pdbx_strand_id
1 'polypeptide(L)'
;ICFSCYIWNISFVRELLPDLKKILPQVEFWAGGPEVSYDAVEFLKKNPAFFGVMVGEGEETFHELAGYYIERKPETLSEIRGVAFRDENKDRNIVHTGWRELMDLSKVPFAYSNLTEFKNRIIYYESSRGCPFSCSYCLSSIDKKLRFRDTEMVKKELQFFIDNKVPQVKFVDRTFNCKHDHAMAIWKYINEHDNGVTNFHFEISADLLREEELQEMSTMRPGLIQLEIGVQSTNPDTIKAIHRTMDFEKLK
;
A
#
# COMPACT_ATOMS: atom_id res chain seq x y z
N ILE A 1 16.56 5.26 -12.71
CA ILE A 1 16.26 5.64 -11.31
C ILE A 1 14.76 5.84 -11.18
N CYS A 2 14.14 5.21 -10.16
CA CYS A 2 12.70 5.30 -9.91
C CYS A 2 12.43 6.06 -8.61
N PHE A 3 11.45 6.97 -8.63
CA PHE A 3 10.99 7.74 -7.48
C PHE A 3 9.59 7.26 -7.08
N SER A 4 9.41 6.95 -5.80
CA SER A 4 8.08 6.73 -5.22
C SER A 4 7.49 8.08 -4.80
N CYS A 5 6.41 8.51 -5.48
CA CYS A 5 5.86 9.85 -5.40
C CYS A 5 4.56 9.89 -4.60
N TYR A 6 4.59 10.67 -3.53
CA TYR A 6 3.47 10.94 -2.65
C TYR A 6 3.30 12.46 -2.48
N ILE A 7 2.14 12.89 -1.98
CA ILE A 7 1.82 14.31 -1.77
C ILE A 7 2.87 15.04 -0.92
N TRP A 8 3.54 14.35 -0.01
CA TRP A 8 4.55 14.95 0.89
C TRP A 8 5.95 15.04 0.29
N ASN A 9 6.27 14.34 -0.82
CA ASN A 9 7.61 14.36 -1.39
C ASN A 9 7.68 14.82 -2.85
N ILE A 10 6.57 14.91 -3.56
CA ILE A 10 6.56 15.19 -5.00
C ILE A 10 7.17 16.56 -5.33
N SER A 11 6.98 17.57 -4.51
CA SER A 11 7.57 18.90 -4.71
C SER A 11 9.10 18.82 -4.65
N PHE A 12 9.64 18.14 -3.63
CA PHE A 12 11.08 17.93 -3.49
C PHE A 12 11.66 17.13 -4.67
N VAL A 13 10.97 16.07 -5.12
CA VAL A 13 11.43 15.28 -6.27
C VAL A 13 11.47 16.12 -7.55
N ARG A 14 10.45 16.99 -7.76
CA ARG A 14 10.42 17.91 -8.92
C ARG A 14 11.55 18.94 -8.91
N GLU A 15 11.91 19.44 -7.75
CA GLU A 15 13.02 20.39 -7.59
C GLU A 15 14.37 19.71 -7.81
N LEU A 16 14.56 18.51 -7.28
CA LEU A 16 15.81 17.74 -7.36
C LEU A 16 16.10 17.23 -8.78
N LEU A 17 15.06 16.82 -9.51
CA LEU A 17 15.23 16.08 -10.76
C LEU A 17 15.97 16.83 -11.87
N PRO A 18 15.77 18.16 -12.11
CA PRO A 18 16.54 18.91 -13.10
C PRO A 18 18.04 18.90 -12.83
N ASP A 19 18.46 18.92 -11.57
CA ASP A 19 19.88 18.88 -11.20
C ASP A 19 20.45 17.47 -11.36
N LEU A 20 19.69 16.44 -10.96
CA LEU A 20 20.07 15.06 -11.23
C LEU A 20 20.23 14.80 -12.73
N LYS A 21 19.37 15.37 -13.58
CA LYS A 21 19.49 15.22 -15.04
C LYS A 21 20.72 15.87 -15.63
N LYS A 22 21.23 16.97 -15.02
CA LYS A 22 22.51 17.59 -15.41
C LYS A 22 23.70 16.69 -15.04
N ILE A 23 23.65 16.07 -13.85
CA ILE A 23 24.73 15.21 -13.34
C ILE A 23 24.71 13.84 -14.03
N LEU A 24 23.53 13.32 -14.32
CA LEU A 24 23.28 11.99 -14.88
C LEU A 24 22.48 12.09 -16.17
N PRO A 25 22.99 12.71 -17.25
CA PRO A 25 22.24 12.99 -18.47
C PRO A 25 21.74 11.74 -19.20
N GLN A 26 22.43 10.60 -19.04
CA GLN A 26 22.09 9.33 -19.69
C GLN A 26 21.09 8.49 -18.88
N VAL A 27 20.76 8.90 -17.65
CA VAL A 27 19.85 8.13 -16.80
C VAL A 27 18.42 8.52 -17.12
N GLU A 28 17.57 7.53 -17.28
CA GLU A 28 16.13 7.70 -17.36
C GLU A 28 15.53 7.71 -15.96
N PHE A 29 14.69 8.70 -15.72
CA PHE A 29 14.04 8.90 -14.43
C PHE A 29 12.57 8.54 -14.52
N TRP A 30 12.16 7.62 -13.69
CA TRP A 30 10.79 7.12 -13.59
C TRP A 30 10.14 7.59 -12.30
N ALA A 31 8.83 7.81 -12.35
CA ALA A 31 8.00 8.07 -11.18
C ALA A 31 6.99 6.93 -11.00
N GLY A 32 6.54 6.72 -9.79
CA GLY A 32 5.42 5.82 -9.46
C GLY A 32 4.77 6.28 -8.17
N GLY A 33 3.67 5.67 -7.81
CA GLY A 33 2.91 5.99 -6.62
C GLY A 33 1.66 6.83 -6.88
N PRO A 34 0.85 7.07 -5.84
CA PRO A 34 -0.50 7.61 -5.98
C PRO A 34 -0.55 9.03 -6.52
N GLU A 35 0.49 9.84 -6.29
CA GLU A 35 0.51 11.24 -6.71
C GLU A 35 0.67 11.43 -8.23
N VAL A 36 1.13 10.41 -8.94
CA VAL A 36 1.44 10.51 -10.38
C VAL A 36 0.67 9.51 -11.25
N SER A 37 0.02 8.53 -10.64
CA SER A 37 -0.61 7.42 -11.38
C SER A 37 -1.86 7.84 -12.14
N TYR A 38 -2.70 8.70 -11.57
CA TYR A 38 -4.02 9.00 -12.15
C TYR A 38 -3.95 9.96 -13.33
N ASP A 39 -3.01 10.89 -13.31
CA ASP A 39 -2.80 11.89 -14.35
C ASP A 39 -1.43 11.73 -15.04
N ALA A 40 -0.97 10.50 -15.24
CA ALA A 40 0.39 10.19 -15.67
C ALA A 40 0.82 10.92 -16.95
N VAL A 41 -0.06 11.03 -17.95
CA VAL A 41 0.22 11.75 -19.21
C VAL A 41 0.39 13.25 -18.97
N GLU A 42 -0.52 13.88 -18.23
CA GLU A 42 -0.43 15.32 -17.90
C GLU A 42 0.76 15.61 -16.95
N PHE A 43 1.03 14.69 -16.04
CA PHE A 43 2.22 14.77 -15.19
C PHE A 43 3.50 14.79 -16.04
N LEU A 44 3.65 13.89 -16.98
CA LEU A 44 4.81 13.86 -17.88
C LEU A 44 4.91 15.12 -18.74
N LYS A 45 3.80 15.62 -19.30
CA LYS A 45 3.82 16.88 -20.09
C LYS A 45 4.39 18.05 -19.27
N LYS A 46 3.99 18.18 -18.02
CA LYS A 46 4.42 19.24 -17.11
C LYS A 46 5.84 19.03 -16.55
N ASN A 47 6.37 17.82 -16.58
CA ASN A 47 7.65 17.46 -15.98
C ASN A 47 8.56 16.76 -17.00
N PRO A 48 9.20 17.50 -17.93
CA PRO A 48 9.92 16.93 -19.07
C PRO A 48 11.21 16.17 -18.68
N ALA A 49 11.70 16.34 -17.45
CA ALA A 49 12.86 15.61 -16.96
C ALA A 49 12.55 14.15 -16.59
N PHE A 50 11.28 13.80 -16.34
CA PHE A 50 10.87 12.40 -16.22
C PHE A 50 10.76 11.75 -17.58
N PHE A 51 11.28 10.52 -17.68
CA PHE A 51 11.11 9.67 -18.85
C PHE A 51 9.76 8.96 -18.85
N GLY A 52 9.35 8.41 -17.69
CA GLY A 52 8.10 7.69 -17.58
C GLY A 52 7.50 7.64 -16.17
N VAL A 53 6.30 7.10 -16.12
CA VAL A 53 5.51 6.87 -14.91
C VAL A 53 5.03 5.43 -14.88
N MET A 54 5.21 4.75 -13.74
CA MET A 54 4.53 3.50 -13.41
C MET A 54 3.15 3.82 -12.84
N VAL A 55 2.10 3.29 -13.46
CA VAL A 55 0.71 3.61 -13.19
C VAL A 55 0.05 2.48 -12.39
N GLY A 56 -0.57 2.82 -11.27
CA GLY A 56 -1.26 1.87 -10.40
C GLY A 56 -0.32 1.09 -9.49
N GLU A 57 -0.60 -0.20 -9.30
CA GLU A 57 0.22 -1.10 -8.47
C GLU A 57 1.57 -1.34 -9.14
N GLY A 58 2.63 -1.20 -8.35
CA GLY A 58 3.98 -1.15 -8.88
C GLY A 58 4.70 -2.49 -8.99
N GLU A 59 4.27 -3.52 -8.26
CA GLU A 59 5.03 -4.75 -8.05
C GLU A 59 5.35 -5.47 -9.37
N GLU A 60 4.33 -5.82 -10.15
CA GLU A 60 4.53 -6.49 -11.45
C GLU A 60 5.09 -5.53 -12.50
N THR A 61 4.61 -4.27 -12.51
CA THR A 61 5.08 -3.25 -13.45
C THR A 61 6.57 -2.97 -13.26
N PHE A 62 7.02 -2.85 -12.01
CA PHE A 62 8.43 -2.64 -11.70
C PHE A 62 9.28 -3.86 -12.06
N HIS A 63 8.77 -5.07 -11.82
CA HIS A 63 9.46 -6.30 -12.19
C HIS A 63 9.72 -6.37 -13.71
N GLU A 64 8.69 -6.12 -14.51
CA GLU A 64 8.83 -6.11 -15.99
C GLU A 64 9.72 -4.95 -16.46
N LEU A 65 9.59 -3.76 -15.84
CA LEU A 65 10.43 -2.62 -16.18
C LEU A 65 11.92 -2.88 -15.84
N ALA A 66 12.18 -3.52 -14.71
CA ALA A 66 13.55 -3.95 -14.35
C ALA A 66 14.09 -4.98 -15.35
N GLY A 67 13.26 -5.95 -15.73
CA GLY A 67 13.59 -6.93 -16.78
C GLY A 67 13.95 -6.27 -18.11
N TYR A 68 13.19 -5.25 -18.52
CA TYR A 68 13.49 -4.48 -19.75
C TYR A 68 14.88 -3.85 -19.70
N TYR A 69 15.25 -3.22 -18.59
CA TYR A 69 16.55 -2.55 -18.47
C TYR A 69 17.72 -3.51 -18.28
N ILE A 70 17.54 -4.59 -17.55
CA ILE A 70 18.60 -5.53 -17.16
C ILE A 70 18.75 -6.65 -18.19
N GLU A 71 17.64 -7.28 -18.57
CA GLU A 71 17.63 -8.51 -19.38
C GLU A 71 17.20 -8.27 -20.83
N ARG A 72 16.74 -7.06 -21.17
CA ARG A 72 16.11 -6.72 -22.46
C ARG A 72 14.86 -7.54 -22.76
N LYS A 73 14.07 -7.82 -21.72
CA LYS A 73 12.78 -8.53 -21.77
C LYS A 73 11.74 -7.83 -20.91
N PRO A 74 10.58 -7.42 -21.48
CA PRO A 74 10.23 -7.48 -22.92
C PRO A 74 11.16 -6.62 -23.78
N GLU A 75 11.08 -6.78 -25.10
CA GLU A 75 11.96 -6.04 -26.04
C GLU A 75 11.63 -4.55 -26.11
N THR A 76 10.36 -4.20 -25.88
CA THR A 76 9.89 -2.81 -25.92
C THR A 76 9.08 -2.42 -24.68
N LEU A 77 9.16 -1.16 -24.28
CA LEU A 77 8.35 -0.60 -23.19
C LEU A 77 6.84 -0.65 -23.48
N SER A 78 6.44 -0.66 -24.75
CA SER A 78 5.03 -0.73 -25.14
C SER A 78 4.37 -2.07 -24.79
N GLU A 79 5.16 -3.11 -24.55
CA GLU A 79 4.67 -4.43 -24.10
C GLU A 79 4.36 -4.47 -22.61
N ILE A 80 4.94 -3.55 -21.84
CA ILE A 80 4.73 -3.48 -20.39
C ILE A 80 3.40 -2.76 -20.10
N ARG A 81 2.48 -3.41 -19.41
CA ARG A 81 1.25 -2.78 -18.92
C ARG A 81 1.53 -1.91 -17.70
N GLY A 82 0.72 -0.87 -17.50
CA GLY A 82 0.86 0.00 -16.34
C GLY A 82 2.00 1.01 -16.45
N VAL A 83 2.39 1.43 -17.64
CA VAL A 83 3.37 2.50 -17.84
C VAL A 83 2.86 3.60 -18.76
N ALA A 84 3.32 4.82 -18.48
CA ALA A 84 3.27 5.94 -19.42
C ALA A 84 4.70 6.43 -19.61
N PHE A 85 5.16 6.63 -20.85
CA PHE A 85 6.56 6.96 -21.12
C PHE A 85 6.71 7.77 -22.42
N ARG A 86 7.87 8.43 -22.58
CA ARG A 86 8.24 9.16 -23.80
C ARG A 86 8.83 8.19 -24.82
N ASP A 87 8.11 7.96 -25.91
CA ASP A 87 8.56 7.08 -26.99
C ASP A 87 9.56 7.83 -27.88
N GLU A 88 10.82 7.44 -27.83
CA GLU A 88 11.89 8.06 -28.64
C GLU A 88 11.71 7.84 -30.14
N ASN A 89 11.03 6.75 -30.54
CA ASN A 89 10.74 6.43 -31.94
C ASN A 89 9.55 7.23 -32.49
N LYS A 90 8.85 8.01 -31.66
CA LYS A 90 7.66 8.81 -32.01
C LYS A 90 7.79 10.25 -31.57
N ASP A 91 8.90 10.90 -31.90
CA ASP A 91 9.16 12.30 -31.55
C ASP A 91 8.94 12.61 -30.05
N ARG A 92 9.25 11.66 -29.20
CA ARG A 92 9.03 11.72 -27.74
C ARG A 92 7.56 11.93 -27.33
N ASN A 93 6.62 11.55 -28.17
CA ASN A 93 5.21 11.50 -27.81
C ASN A 93 5.02 10.58 -26.60
N ILE A 94 4.09 10.96 -25.72
CA ILE A 94 3.79 10.15 -24.54
C ILE A 94 2.86 9.01 -24.92
N VAL A 95 3.32 7.80 -24.69
CA VAL A 95 2.53 6.56 -24.84
C VAL A 95 2.05 6.13 -23.46
N HIS A 96 0.78 5.75 -23.34
CA HIS A 96 0.20 5.14 -22.15
C HIS A 96 -0.30 3.74 -22.49
N THR A 97 0.24 2.71 -21.85
CA THR A 97 -0.04 1.30 -22.18
C THR A 97 -1.32 0.75 -21.52
N GLY A 98 -2.05 1.60 -20.81
CA GLY A 98 -3.25 1.23 -20.06
C GLY A 98 -2.94 0.76 -18.64
N TRP A 99 -3.98 0.72 -17.81
CA TRP A 99 -3.89 0.19 -16.45
C TRP A 99 -3.68 -1.33 -16.49
N ARG A 100 -2.94 -1.83 -15.50
CA ARG A 100 -2.78 -3.26 -15.25
C ARG A 100 -4.03 -3.78 -14.52
N GLU A 101 -4.35 -5.04 -14.71
CA GLU A 101 -5.32 -5.73 -13.86
C GLU A 101 -4.78 -5.83 -12.43
N LEU A 102 -5.71 -5.84 -11.46
CA LEU A 102 -5.34 -5.92 -10.05
C LEU A 102 -4.72 -7.28 -9.73
N MET A 103 -3.56 -7.25 -9.13
CA MET A 103 -2.81 -8.46 -8.82
C MET A 103 -3.41 -9.27 -7.66
N ASP A 104 -3.12 -10.55 -7.63
CA ASP A 104 -3.31 -11.42 -6.47
C ASP A 104 -2.23 -11.10 -5.42
N LEU A 105 -2.64 -10.60 -4.26
CA LEU A 105 -1.72 -10.21 -3.19
C LEU A 105 -0.90 -11.37 -2.63
N SER A 106 -1.37 -12.61 -2.77
CA SER A 106 -0.62 -13.79 -2.35
C SER A 106 0.62 -14.07 -3.20
N LYS A 107 0.75 -13.39 -4.36
CA LYS A 107 1.96 -13.44 -5.20
C LYS A 107 3.03 -12.45 -4.77
N VAL A 108 2.71 -11.47 -3.91
CA VAL A 108 3.69 -10.50 -3.41
C VAL A 108 4.69 -11.23 -2.51
N PRO A 109 6.01 -11.19 -2.81
CA PRO A 109 7.00 -11.84 -1.98
C PRO A 109 7.05 -11.26 -0.56
N PHE A 110 7.40 -12.11 0.42
CA PHE A 110 7.66 -11.64 1.77
C PHE A 110 8.97 -10.84 1.81
N ALA A 111 8.87 -9.56 2.15
CA ALA A 111 10.00 -8.62 2.03
C ALA A 111 11.01 -8.68 3.18
N TYR A 112 10.71 -9.39 4.28
CA TYR A 112 11.47 -9.32 5.54
C TYR A 112 12.33 -10.56 5.79
N SER A 113 13.09 -11.00 4.81
CA SER A 113 14.01 -12.16 4.97
C SER A 113 15.16 -11.89 5.96
N ASN A 114 15.53 -10.62 6.16
CA ASN A 114 16.57 -10.18 7.09
C ASN A 114 16.09 -8.98 7.90
N LEU A 115 15.93 -9.14 9.21
CA LEU A 115 15.47 -8.10 10.12
C LEU A 115 16.59 -7.19 10.66
N THR A 116 17.84 -7.47 10.36
CA THR A 116 18.98 -6.69 10.88
C THR A 116 18.90 -5.20 10.49
N GLU A 117 18.45 -4.93 9.26
CA GLU A 117 18.30 -3.58 8.72
C GLU A 117 17.10 -2.83 9.31
N PHE A 118 16.17 -3.55 9.95
CA PHE A 118 14.95 -3.01 10.53
C PHE A 118 15.02 -2.85 12.05
N LYS A 119 16.20 -3.04 12.65
CA LYS A 119 16.39 -2.85 14.09
C LYS A 119 15.95 -1.44 14.51
N ASN A 120 15.08 -1.35 15.52
CA ASN A 120 14.47 -0.11 16.01
C ASN A 120 13.58 0.61 14.98
N ARG A 121 13.03 -0.11 14.00
CA ARG A 121 12.04 0.41 13.04
C ARG A 121 10.72 -0.31 13.21
N ILE A 122 9.64 0.38 12.89
CA ILE A 122 8.32 -0.23 12.75
C ILE A 122 8.33 -1.08 11.48
N ILE A 123 7.90 -2.33 11.58
CA ILE A 123 7.66 -3.18 10.42
C ILE A 123 6.27 -2.88 9.88
N TYR A 124 6.17 -2.61 8.60
CA TYR A 124 4.89 -2.45 7.91
C TYR A 124 4.50 -3.75 7.22
N TYR A 125 3.29 -4.20 7.43
CA TYR A 125 2.78 -5.45 6.87
C TYR A 125 1.41 -5.24 6.21
N GLU A 126 1.17 -5.87 5.07
CA GLU A 126 -0.09 -5.80 4.33
C GLU A 126 -0.71 -7.19 4.20
N SER A 127 -1.90 -7.39 4.77
CA SER A 127 -2.68 -8.62 4.62
C SER A 127 -3.85 -8.46 3.67
N SER A 128 -4.27 -7.22 3.43
CA SER A 128 -5.33 -6.89 2.49
C SER A 128 -5.12 -5.53 1.84
N ARG A 129 -5.66 -5.33 0.64
CA ARG A 129 -5.60 -4.07 -0.11
C ARG A 129 -6.97 -3.69 -0.64
N GLY A 130 -7.24 -2.37 -0.69
CA GLY A 130 -8.53 -1.79 -1.03
C GLY A 130 -9.34 -1.41 0.20
N CYS A 131 -10.43 -0.66 -0.01
CA CYS A 131 -11.34 -0.24 1.05
C CYS A 131 -12.78 -0.25 0.54
N PRO A 132 -13.76 -0.80 1.29
CA PRO A 132 -15.14 -0.85 0.83
C PRO A 132 -15.86 0.51 0.92
N PHE A 133 -15.29 1.45 1.69
CA PHE A 133 -15.89 2.75 1.95
C PHE A 133 -15.61 3.77 0.85
N SER A 134 -16.42 4.86 0.85
CA SER A 134 -16.40 5.91 -0.18
C SER A 134 -16.09 7.29 0.39
N CYS A 135 -15.31 7.36 1.47
CA CYS A 135 -14.97 8.62 2.12
C CYS A 135 -14.32 9.60 1.13
N SER A 136 -14.91 10.80 0.97
CA SER A 136 -14.55 11.75 -0.08
C SER A 136 -13.15 12.36 0.07
N TYR A 137 -12.56 12.29 1.26
CA TYR A 137 -11.22 12.79 1.57
C TYR A 137 -10.13 11.70 1.47
N CYS A 138 -10.52 10.44 1.24
CA CYS A 138 -9.59 9.31 1.32
C CYS A 138 -9.24 8.76 -0.06
N LEU A 139 -7.95 8.73 -0.39
CA LEU A 139 -7.46 8.13 -1.64
C LEU A 139 -7.85 6.65 -1.79
N SER A 140 -7.91 5.91 -0.68
CA SER A 140 -8.29 4.49 -0.69
C SER A 140 -9.75 4.24 -1.11
N SER A 141 -10.58 5.29 -1.19
CA SER A 141 -11.94 5.20 -1.73
C SER A 141 -11.98 4.96 -3.25
N ILE A 142 -10.87 5.11 -3.94
CA ILE A 142 -10.76 4.90 -5.39
C ILE A 142 -10.67 3.40 -5.69
N ASP A 143 -9.83 2.66 -4.95
CA ASP A 143 -9.72 1.20 -5.08
C ASP A 143 -10.70 0.51 -4.12
N LYS A 144 -11.89 0.19 -4.64
CA LYS A 144 -12.95 -0.47 -3.89
C LYS A 144 -12.89 -2.01 -3.94
N LYS A 145 -11.97 -2.58 -4.73
CA LYS A 145 -11.82 -4.02 -4.83
C LYS A 145 -10.96 -4.53 -3.68
N LEU A 146 -11.65 -5.05 -2.67
CA LEU A 146 -11.00 -5.72 -1.56
C LEU A 146 -10.35 -7.02 -2.01
N ARG A 147 -9.08 -7.16 -1.71
CA ARG A 147 -8.27 -8.36 -1.97
C ARG A 147 -7.53 -8.73 -0.70
N PHE A 148 -7.45 -10.00 -0.43
CA PHE A 148 -6.82 -10.55 0.78
C PHE A 148 -5.72 -11.51 0.37
N ARG A 149 -4.63 -11.50 1.11
CA ARG A 149 -3.61 -12.55 1.02
C ARG A 149 -4.17 -13.84 1.58
N ASP A 150 -3.64 -14.96 1.12
CA ASP A 150 -3.94 -16.27 1.69
C ASP A 150 -3.67 -16.27 3.19
N THR A 151 -4.66 -16.68 3.98
CA THR A 151 -4.60 -16.57 5.46
C THR A 151 -3.51 -17.46 6.05
N GLU A 152 -3.22 -18.63 5.47
CA GLU A 152 -2.16 -19.51 5.95
C GLU A 152 -0.77 -18.94 5.63
N MET A 153 -0.64 -18.23 4.51
CA MET A 153 0.56 -17.46 4.18
C MET A 153 0.76 -16.33 5.20
N VAL A 154 -0.30 -15.56 5.48
CA VAL A 154 -0.27 -14.48 6.48
C VAL A 154 0.19 -15.02 7.84
N LYS A 155 -0.37 -16.13 8.32
CA LYS A 155 0.03 -16.75 9.60
C LYS A 155 1.51 -17.13 9.62
N LYS A 156 2.06 -17.70 8.54
CA LYS A 156 3.49 -18.04 8.45
C LYS A 156 4.38 -16.79 8.54
N GLU A 157 3.97 -15.72 7.87
CA GLU A 157 4.71 -14.46 7.88
C GLU A 157 4.64 -13.77 9.25
N LEU A 158 3.49 -13.83 9.93
CA LEU A 158 3.34 -13.35 11.31
C LEU A 158 4.17 -14.18 12.29
N GLN A 159 4.23 -15.51 12.12
CA GLN A 159 5.07 -16.37 12.94
C GLN A 159 6.54 -15.96 12.84
N PHE A 160 7.01 -15.61 11.63
CA PHE A 160 8.37 -15.10 11.46
C PHE A 160 8.64 -13.87 12.33
N PHE A 161 7.69 -12.90 12.41
CA PHE A 161 7.84 -11.73 13.27
C PHE A 161 7.80 -12.09 14.76
N ILE A 162 6.93 -13.02 15.15
CA ILE A 162 6.79 -13.53 16.52
C ILE A 162 8.08 -14.23 16.97
N ASP A 163 8.62 -15.14 16.16
CA ASP A 163 9.83 -15.87 16.46
C ASP A 163 11.06 -14.96 16.60
N ASN A 164 11.11 -13.90 15.80
CA ASN A 164 12.18 -12.91 15.85
C ASN A 164 11.94 -11.79 16.88
N LYS A 165 10.88 -11.86 17.68
CA LYS A 165 10.52 -10.88 18.70
C LYS A 165 10.52 -9.45 18.18
N VAL A 166 9.95 -9.24 16.99
CA VAL A 166 9.80 -7.92 16.39
C VAL A 166 8.98 -7.05 17.33
N PRO A 167 9.48 -5.88 17.78
CA PRO A 167 8.77 -5.08 18.79
C PRO A 167 7.40 -4.60 18.32
N GLN A 168 7.29 -4.18 17.05
CA GLN A 168 6.03 -3.68 16.50
C GLN A 168 5.89 -4.01 15.00
N VAL A 169 4.72 -4.56 14.66
CA VAL A 169 4.25 -4.79 13.29
C VAL A 169 3.00 -3.96 13.05
N LYS A 170 3.07 -2.96 12.19
CA LYS A 170 1.92 -2.15 11.80
C LYS A 170 1.32 -2.68 10.50
N PHE A 171 0.06 -3.11 10.58
CA PHE A 171 -0.73 -3.43 9.39
C PHE A 171 -1.08 -2.14 8.65
N VAL A 172 -0.90 -2.15 7.33
CA VAL A 172 -1.26 -1.03 6.44
C VAL A 172 -2.59 -1.24 5.73
N ASP A 173 -3.31 -2.26 6.11
CA ASP A 173 -4.69 -2.54 5.68
C ASP A 173 -5.59 -1.37 6.04
N ARG A 174 -6.34 -0.83 5.09
CA ARG A 174 -7.11 0.43 5.27
C ARG A 174 -8.33 0.31 6.18
N THR A 175 -8.88 -0.88 6.30
CA THR A 175 -9.93 -1.24 7.25
C THR A 175 -9.78 -2.73 7.51
N PHE A 176 -8.89 -3.08 8.41
CA PHE A 176 -8.48 -4.47 8.66
C PHE A 176 -9.66 -5.40 8.94
N ASN A 177 -10.63 -4.94 9.74
CA ASN A 177 -11.80 -5.73 10.13
C ASN A 177 -12.98 -5.66 9.17
N CYS A 178 -12.78 -5.23 7.92
CA CYS A 178 -13.86 -5.20 6.92
C CYS A 178 -14.31 -6.61 6.47
N LYS A 179 -13.50 -7.64 6.70
CA LYS A 179 -13.84 -9.06 6.51
C LYS A 179 -13.61 -9.81 7.81
N HIS A 180 -14.70 -10.11 8.50
CA HIS A 180 -14.72 -10.74 9.82
C HIS A 180 -13.85 -12.00 9.91
N ASP A 181 -14.05 -12.98 9.01
CA ASP A 181 -13.32 -14.26 9.07
C ASP A 181 -11.81 -14.08 8.93
N HIS A 182 -11.37 -13.13 8.09
CA HIS A 182 -9.97 -12.79 7.91
C HIS A 182 -9.37 -12.18 9.18
N ALA A 183 -10.05 -11.18 9.75
CA ALA A 183 -9.62 -10.52 10.97
C ALA A 183 -9.55 -11.49 12.15
N MET A 184 -10.60 -12.28 12.36
CA MET A 184 -10.65 -13.30 13.43
C MET A 184 -9.57 -14.35 13.29
N ALA A 185 -9.28 -14.83 12.09
CA ALA A 185 -8.23 -15.82 11.88
C ALA A 185 -6.85 -15.28 12.25
N ILE A 186 -6.59 -13.99 11.98
CA ILE A 186 -5.33 -13.33 12.33
C ILE A 186 -5.28 -13.04 13.83
N TRP A 187 -6.32 -12.46 14.43
CA TRP A 187 -6.35 -12.12 15.85
C TRP A 187 -6.22 -13.36 16.73
N LYS A 188 -6.92 -14.45 16.42
CA LYS A 188 -6.76 -15.73 17.14
C LYS A 188 -5.33 -16.24 17.03
N TYR A 189 -4.77 -16.22 15.82
CA TYR A 189 -3.42 -16.71 15.60
C TYR A 189 -2.38 -15.95 16.43
N ILE A 190 -2.40 -14.61 16.44
CA ILE A 190 -1.45 -13.82 17.21
C ILE A 190 -1.67 -13.94 18.73
N ASN A 191 -2.90 -14.17 19.19
CA ASN A 191 -3.22 -14.43 20.59
C ASN A 191 -2.66 -15.78 21.03
N GLU A 192 -2.88 -16.84 20.26
CA GLU A 192 -2.40 -18.19 20.53
C GLU A 192 -0.86 -18.31 20.52
N HIS A 193 -0.19 -17.45 19.74
CA HIS A 193 1.27 -17.50 19.56
C HIS A 193 1.99 -16.29 20.19
N ASP A 194 1.34 -15.59 21.12
CA ASP A 194 1.94 -14.40 21.77
C ASP A 194 3.27 -14.74 22.45
N ASN A 195 4.31 -14.01 22.07
CA ASN A 195 5.66 -14.13 22.60
C ASN A 195 5.95 -13.18 23.79
N GLY A 196 4.95 -12.42 24.24
CA GLY A 196 5.05 -11.42 25.32
C GLY A 196 5.77 -10.12 24.93
N VAL A 197 6.20 -9.95 23.68
CA VAL A 197 6.99 -8.79 23.18
C VAL A 197 6.31 -8.08 22.03
N THR A 198 5.94 -8.81 20.98
CA THR A 198 5.45 -8.23 19.73
C THR A 198 4.11 -7.54 19.93
N ASN A 199 4.01 -6.30 19.43
CA ASN A 199 2.77 -5.54 19.30
C ASN A 199 2.31 -5.54 17.83
N PHE A 200 1.04 -5.77 17.60
CA PHE A 200 0.42 -5.69 16.29
C PHE A 200 -0.56 -4.51 16.25
N HIS A 201 -0.32 -3.57 15.33
CA HIS A 201 -1.12 -2.37 15.18
C HIS A 201 -2.03 -2.47 13.96
N PHE A 202 -3.33 -2.24 14.15
CA PHE A 202 -4.38 -2.35 13.13
C PHE A 202 -5.17 -1.06 12.99
N GLU A 203 -5.43 -0.65 11.74
CA GLU A 203 -6.43 0.39 11.43
C GLU A 203 -7.79 -0.29 11.23
N ILE A 204 -8.77 0.03 12.07
CA ILE A 204 -10.09 -0.61 12.06
C ILE A 204 -11.25 0.39 11.98
N SER A 205 -12.43 -0.11 11.60
CA SER A 205 -13.71 0.57 11.82
C SER A 205 -14.40 -0.07 13.03
N ALA A 206 -14.48 0.65 14.14
CA ALA A 206 -14.94 0.04 15.40
C ALA A 206 -16.43 -0.35 15.38
N ASP A 207 -17.24 0.33 14.57
CA ASP A 207 -18.65 -0.01 14.35
C ASP A 207 -18.88 -1.34 13.60
N LEU A 208 -17.84 -1.90 12.99
CA LEU A 208 -17.87 -3.22 12.36
C LEU A 208 -17.54 -4.35 13.35
N LEU A 209 -17.00 -4.04 14.52
CA LEU A 209 -16.65 -5.05 15.52
C LEU A 209 -17.89 -5.85 15.97
N ARG A 210 -17.70 -7.16 16.10
CA ARG A 210 -18.69 -8.10 16.59
C ARG A 210 -18.34 -8.56 18.00
N GLU A 211 -19.32 -9.07 18.73
CA GLU A 211 -19.14 -9.58 20.09
C GLU A 211 -18.03 -10.64 20.18
N GLU A 212 -17.94 -11.52 19.18
CA GLU A 212 -16.93 -12.57 19.12
C GLU A 212 -15.50 -12.00 19.00
N GLU A 213 -15.35 -10.89 18.28
CA GLU A 213 -14.06 -10.20 18.14
C GLU A 213 -13.67 -9.49 19.44
N LEU A 214 -14.65 -8.87 20.12
CA LEU A 214 -14.44 -8.24 21.42
C LEU A 214 -14.07 -9.28 22.48
N GLN A 215 -14.73 -10.46 22.47
CA GLN A 215 -14.40 -11.56 23.37
C GLN A 215 -12.98 -12.06 23.13
N GLU A 216 -12.56 -12.27 21.88
CA GLU A 216 -11.19 -12.66 21.54
C GLU A 216 -10.18 -11.63 22.06
N MET A 217 -10.41 -10.35 21.78
CA MET A 217 -9.54 -9.26 22.25
C MET A 217 -9.45 -9.19 23.78
N SER A 218 -10.53 -9.50 24.51
CA SER A 218 -10.56 -9.50 25.96
C SER A 218 -9.64 -10.54 26.62
N THR A 219 -9.28 -11.58 25.87
CA THR A 219 -8.35 -12.64 26.32
C THR A 219 -6.89 -12.31 26.02
N MET A 220 -6.63 -11.29 25.22
CA MET A 220 -5.29 -10.92 24.79
C MET A 220 -4.49 -10.25 25.90
N ARG A 221 -3.19 -10.46 25.90
CA ARG A 221 -2.26 -9.73 26.76
C ARG A 221 -2.37 -8.22 26.50
N PRO A 222 -2.38 -7.36 27.54
CA PRO A 222 -2.24 -5.92 27.35
C PRO A 222 -1.00 -5.57 26.53
N GLY A 223 -1.22 -4.84 25.42
CA GLY A 223 -0.16 -4.46 24.49
C GLY A 223 0.16 -5.47 23.38
N LEU A 224 -0.56 -6.60 23.28
CA LEU A 224 -0.45 -7.49 22.13
C LEU A 224 -0.99 -6.80 20.87
N ILE A 225 -2.13 -6.13 20.97
CA ILE A 225 -2.71 -5.36 19.89
C ILE A 225 -2.80 -3.87 20.24
N GLN A 226 -2.75 -3.04 19.21
CA GLN A 226 -3.06 -1.62 19.24
C GLN A 226 -4.04 -1.33 18.11
N LEU A 227 -5.15 -0.64 18.43
CA LEU A 227 -6.18 -0.30 17.44
C LEU A 227 -6.13 1.20 17.14
N GLU A 228 -6.09 1.53 15.87
CA GLU A 228 -6.25 2.90 15.36
C GLU A 228 -7.67 3.04 14.80
N ILE A 229 -8.47 3.92 15.42
CA ILE A 229 -9.88 4.11 15.11
C ILE A 229 -10.12 5.56 14.68
N GLY A 230 -10.44 5.74 13.41
CA GLY A 230 -10.77 7.05 12.87
C GLY A 230 -12.23 7.40 13.07
N VAL A 231 -12.56 8.33 13.98
CA VAL A 231 -13.93 8.83 14.17
C VAL A 231 -14.26 9.97 13.21
N GLN A 232 -13.31 10.83 12.91
CA GLN A 232 -13.36 12.01 12.03
C GLN A 232 -14.24 13.15 12.58
N SER A 233 -15.52 12.89 12.82
CA SER A 233 -16.48 13.87 13.38
C SER A 233 -17.62 13.13 14.08
N THR A 234 -18.20 13.77 15.08
CA THR A 234 -19.45 13.34 15.74
C THR A 234 -20.67 14.08 15.18
N ASN A 235 -20.48 15.06 14.28
CA ASN A 235 -21.56 15.77 13.65
C ASN A 235 -22.13 14.97 12.47
N PRO A 236 -23.45 14.60 12.47
CA PRO A 236 -24.05 13.80 11.42
C PRO A 236 -23.99 14.44 10.02
N ASP A 237 -24.14 15.77 9.94
CA ASP A 237 -24.11 16.48 8.65
C ASP A 237 -22.70 16.44 8.05
N THR A 238 -21.67 16.57 8.89
CA THR A 238 -20.28 16.43 8.46
C THR A 238 -20.01 15.01 7.97
N ILE A 239 -20.42 13.99 8.72
CA ILE A 239 -20.24 12.58 8.34
C ILE A 239 -20.92 12.27 7.00
N LYS A 240 -22.13 12.78 6.80
CA LYS A 240 -22.85 12.67 5.52
C LYS A 240 -22.13 13.40 4.39
N ALA A 241 -21.66 14.63 4.62
CA ALA A 241 -20.96 15.43 3.62
C ALA A 241 -19.64 14.80 3.15
N ILE A 242 -18.92 14.11 4.05
CA ILE A 242 -17.69 13.41 3.71
C ILE A 242 -17.92 11.97 3.22
N HIS A 243 -19.16 11.56 2.99
CA HIS A 243 -19.55 10.21 2.55
C HIS A 243 -19.00 9.07 3.42
N ARG A 244 -18.85 9.32 4.72
CA ARG A 244 -18.40 8.29 5.66
C ARG A 244 -19.61 7.53 6.20
N THR A 245 -19.49 6.20 6.21
CA THR A 245 -20.45 5.32 6.88
C THR A 245 -19.88 4.96 8.25
N MET A 246 -20.61 5.27 9.32
CA MET A 246 -20.22 4.91 10.69
C MET A 246 -21.47 4.88 11.58
N ASP A 247 -21.59 3.84 12.41
CA ASP A 247 -22.63 3.71 13.42
C ASP A 247 -22.11 4.22 14.78
N PHE A 248 -22.52 5.44 15.16
CA PHE A 248 -22.08 6.05 16.40
C PHE A 248 -22.60 5.37 17.67
N GLU A 249 -23.75 4.72 17.62
CA GLU A 249 -24.30 4.04 18.79
C GLU A 249 -23.50 2.76 19.10
N LYS A 250 -22.99 2.10 18.07
CA LYS A 250 -22.05 0.97 18.25
C LYS A 250 -20.64 1.41 18.68
N LEU A 251 -20.27 2.64 18.37
CA LEU A 251 -18.94 3.16 18.71
C LEU A 251 -18.82 3.52 20.20
N LYS A 252 -19.93 3.83 20.87
CA LYS A 252 -19.99 4.14 22.31
C LYS A 252 -19.89 2.89 23.17
#